data_94c0851fa7d9df17f93d6e278e843b4c
#
_entry.id   94c0851fa7d9df17f93d6e278e843b4c
#
_cell.length_a   1.000
_cell.length_b   1.000
_cell.length_c   1.000
_cell.angle_alpha   90.00
_cell.angle_beta   90.00
_cell.angle_gamma   90.00
#
_symmetry.space_group_name_H-M   'P 1'
#
loop_
_entity.id
_entity.type
_entity.pdbx_description
1 polymer ?
#
loop_
_entity_poly.entity_id
_entity_poly.type
_entity_poly.pdbx_seq_one_letter_code
_entity_poly.pdbx_strand_id
1 'polypeptide(L)'
;MSTIQKTMLLTGASRGIGHATVRFFSERNWEIITCSRDAPPDECRRDPNWSHHITADLTDSDSLDNFIVEANELLGDRPLHALVNNAGWSPKTPFKERLGCLNGDLDEWRQVFEVNFFAPLRLARGFAAALHRGNGAIVNITSIAGHFIHPFAGSAYSTSKAALSSLTREMANEFAELGVRVNAVAPGEIETAMLSPEY
;
A
#
# COMPACT_ATOMS: atom_id res chain seq x y z
N MET A 1 12.19 31.44 -2.26
CA MET A 1 12.63 30.15 -1.69
C MET A 1 12.02 29.06 -2.56
N SER A 2 12.82 28.28 -3.30
CA SER A 2 12.29 27.13 -4.04
C SER A 2 11.75 26.13 -3.02
N THR A 3 10.47 25.86 -3.03
CA THR A 3 9.87 24.77 -2.24
C THR A 3 10.49 23.45 -2.72
N ILE A 4 11.19 22.76 -1.82
CA ILE A 4 11.72 21.41 -2.12
C ILE A 4 10.53 20.53 -2.48
N GLN A 5 10.54 19.95 -3.67
CA GLN A 5 9.52 19.01 -4.11
C GLN A 5 9.57 17.77 -3.20
N LYS A 6 8.42 17.38 -2.65
CA LYS A 6 8.33 16.19 -1.79
C LYS A 6 8.13 14.94 -2.63
N THR A 7 8.69 13.83 -2.17
CA THR A 7 8.59 12.53 -2.85
C THR A 7 7.73 11.57 -2.04
N MET A 8 6.82 10.88 -2.71
CA MET A 8 5.97 9.82 -2.15
C MET A 8 6.18 8.52 -2.92
N LEU A 9 6.19 7.41 -2.19
CA LEU A 9 6.06 6.07 -2.74
C LEU A 9 4.70 5.50 -2.33
N LEU A 10 3.92 4.99 -3.33
CA LEU A 10 2.58 4.48 -3.09
C LEU A 10 2.37 3.13 -3.80
N THR A 11 1.86 2.14 -3.08
CA THR A 11 1.54 0.83 -3.63
C THR A 11 0.06 0.70 -4.01
N GLY A 12 -0.25 -0.05 -5.08
CA GLY A 12 -1.63 -0.25 -5.53
C GLY A 12 -2.22 0.98 -6.21
N ALA A 13 -1.44 1.63 -7.09
CA ALA A 13 -1.78 2.91 -7.73
C ALA A 13 -2.74 2.81 -8.93
N SER A 14 -2.94 1.60 -9.50
CA SER A 14 -3.65 1.45 -10.79
C SER A 14 -5.14 1.79 -10.74
N ARG A 15 -5.76 1.77 -9.55
CA ARG A 15 -7.21 2.00 -9.39
C ARG A 15 -7.59 2.43 -7.96
N GLY A 16 -8.85 2.82 -7.79
CA GLY A 16 -9.49 3.07 -6.49
C GLY A 16 -8.79 4.16 -5.66
N ILE A 17 -8.64 3.90 -4.36
CA ILE A 17 -8.06 4.86 -3.39
C ILE A 17 -6.63 5.25 -3.78
N GLY A 18 -5.81 4.28 -4.21
CA GLY A 18 -4.42 4.55 -4.61
C GLY A 18 -4.36 5.51 -5.78
N HIS A 19 -5.15 5.26 -6.84
CA HIS A 19 -5.22 6.14 -8.00
C HIS A 19 -5.66 7.57 -7.64
N ALA A 20 -6.73 7.69 -6.83
CA ALA A 20 -7.21 9.00 -6.37
C ALA A 20 -6.15 9.74 -5.53
N THR A 21 -5.39 8.99 -4.71
CA THR A 21 -4.30 9.54 -3.91
C THR A 21 -3.17 10.07 -4.80
N VAL A 22 -2.77 9.31 -5.83
CA VAL A 22 -1.74 9.77 -6.79
C VAL A 22 -2.17 11.08 -7.43
N ARG A 23 -3.38 11.17 -7.99
CA ARG A 23 -3.89 12.39 -8.59
C ARG A 23 -3.89 13.58 -7.64
N PHE A 24 -4.38 13.37 -6.41
CA PHE A 24 -4.45 14.43 -5.40
C PHE A 24 -3.08 15.02 -5.06
N PHE A 25 -2.05 14.18 -4.92
CA PHE A 25 -0.70 14.64 -4.56
C PHE A 25 0.09 15.14 -5.76
N SER A 26 -0.14 14.59 -6.97
CA SER A 26 0.43 15.12 -8.20
C SER A 26 0.01 16.57 -8.45
N GLU A 27 -1.26 16.90 -8.31
CA GLU A 27 -1.80 18.26 -8.41
C GLU A 27 -1.19 19.23 -7.38
N ARG A 28 -0.51 18.69 -6.35
CA ARG A 28 0.19 19.45 -5.30
C ARG A 28 1.70 19.41 -5.42
N ASN A 29 2.17 19.10 -6.63
CA ASN A 29 3.58 19.09 -6.99
C ASN A 29 4.43 18.10 -6.14
N TRP A 30 3.86 16.94 -5.76
CA TRP A 30 4.62 15.85 -5.21
C TRP A 30 5.16 14.98 -6.35
N GLU A 31 6.41 14.60 -6.29
CA GLU A 31 6.94 13.51 -7.10
C GLU A 31 6.45 12.17 -6.57
N ILE A 32 5.92 11.31 -7.46
CA ILE A 32 5.25 10.08 -7.03
C ILE A 32 5.88 8.88 -7.74
N ILE A 33 6.40 7.95 -6.95
CA ILE A 33 6.85 6.62 -7.37
C ILE A 33 5.75 5.64 -6.98
N THR A 34 5.32 4.79 -7.89
CA THR A 34 4.23 3.85 -7.63
C THR A 34 4.58 2.44 -8.01
N CYS A 35 3.88 1.47 -7.40
CA CYS A 35 3.84 0.12 -7.91
C CYS A 35 2.41 -0.45 -7.95
N SER A 36 2.19 -1.34 -8.89
CA SER A 36 1.03 -2.24 -8.97
C SER A 36 1.32 -3.37 -9.96
N ARG A 37 0.51 -4.41 -9.95
CA ARG A 37 0.64 -5.53 -10.91
C ARG A 37 0.34 -5.10 -12.33
N ASP A 38 -0.62 -4.20 -12.47
CA ASP A 38 -1.06 -3.68 -13.75
C ASP A 38 -0.46 -2.29 -13.99
N ALA A 39 -0.17 -1.98 -15.23
CA ALA A 39 0.26 -0.64 -15.62
C ALA A 39 -0.82 0.40 -15.29
N PRO A 40 -0.45 1.63 -14.96
CA PRO A 40 -1.42 2.70 -14.74
C PRO A 40 -2.15 3.03 -16.05
N PRO A 41 -3.36 3.61 -15.96
CA PRO A 41 -4.08 4.10 -17.14
C PRO A 41 -3.22 5.05 -18.00
N ASP A 42 -3.38 4.99 -19.32
CA ASP A 42 -2.54 5.77 -20.26
C ASP A 42 -2.62 7.29 -20.03
N GLU A 43 -3.75 7.79 -19.58
CA GLU A 43 -3.95 9.21 -19.21
C GLU A 43 -3.05 9.64 -18.05
N CYS A 44 -2.75 8.72 -17.13
CA CYS A 44 -1.92 8.99 -15.96
C CYS A 44 -0.42 8.95 -16.27
N ARG A 45 0.00 8.24 -17.33
CA ARG A 45 1.40 8.18 -17.77
C ARG A 45 1.92 9.52 -18.30
N ARG A 46 1.03 10.47 -18.55
CA ARG A 46 1.39 11.83 -19.04
C ARG A 46 1.55 12.85 -17.90
N ASP A 47 1.27 12.45 -16.67
CA ASP A 47 1.42 13.32 -15.52
C ASP A 47 2.92 13.47 -15.17
N PRO A 48 3.49 14.67 -15.27
CA PRO A 48 4.92 14.89 -15.05
C PRO A 48 5.36 14.59 -13.61
N ASN A 49 4.44 14.63 -12.65
CA ASN A 49 4.73 14.37 -11.25
C ASN A 49 4.53 12.89 -10.88
N TRP A 50 3.80 12.11 -11.66
CA TRP A 50 3.79 10.65 -11.58
C TRP A 50 5.01 10.11 -12.31
N SER A 51 6.17 10.30 -11.68
CA SER A 51 7.47 10.21 -12.35
C SER A 51 7.81 8.77 -12.74
N HIS A 52 7.44 7.80 -11.92
CA HIS A 52 7.82 6.40 -12.12
C HIS A 52 6.71 5.44 -11.68
N HIS A 53 6.50 4.42 -12.51
CA HIS A 53 5.67 3.27 -12.17
C HIS A 53 6.48 2.00 -12.40
N ILE A 54 6.61 1.19 -11.35
CA ILE A 54 7.29 -0.10 -11.38
C ILE A 54 6.23 -1.19 -11.26
N THR A 55 6.22 -2.12 -12.23
CA THR A 55 5.32 -3.27 -12.15
C THR A 55 5.86 -4.27 -11.13
N ALA A 56 5.07 -4.59 -10.11
CA ALA A 56 5.46 -5.54 -9.08
C ALA A 56 4.26 -6.32 -8.54
N ASP A 57 4.44 -7.62 -8.34
CA ASP A 57 3.51 -8.47 -7.61
C ASP A 57 3.97 -8.62 -6.17
N LEU A 58 3.18 -8.07 -5.24
CA LEU A 58 3.48 -8.10 -3.80
C LEU A 58 3.18 -9.45 -3.15
N THR A 59 2.64 -10.43 -3.87
CA THR A 59 2.54 -11.82 -3.40
C THR A 59 3.84 -12.60 -3.62
N ASP A 60 4.68 -12.13 -4.54
CA ASP A 60 5.95 -12.74 -4.90
C ASP A 60 7.12 -12.02 -4.19
N SER A 61 7.90 -12.80 -3.45
CA SER A 61 9.01 -12.29 -2.64
C SER A 61 10.08 -11.61 -3.48
N ASP A 62 10.46 -12.23 -4.59
CA ASP A 62 11.55 -11.73 -5.44
C ASP A 62 11.09 -10.47 -6.19
N SER A 63 9.83 -10.44 -6.64
CA SER A 63 9.22 -9.26 -7.25
C SER A 63 9.20 -8.06 -6.30
N LEU A 64 8.85 -8.29 -5.02
CA LEU A 64 8.87 -7.23 -4.01
C LEU A 64 10.29 -6.75 -3.70
N ASP A 65 11.27 -7.65 -3.61
CA ASP A 65 12.66 -7.27 -3.37
C ASP A 65 13.24 -6.48 -4.55
N ASN A 66 12.97 -6.91 -5.79
CA ASN A 66 13.36 -6.18 -6.99
C ASN A 66 12.73 -4.78 -7.03
N PHE A 67 11.44 -4.66 -6.65
CA PHE A 67 10.79 -3.35 -6.53
C PHE A 67 11.48 -2.45 -5.51
N ILE A 68 11.84 -2.98 -4.34
CA ILE A 68 12.55 -2.21 -3.30
C ILE A 68 13.91 -1.73 -3.82
N VAL A 69 14.65 -2.59 -4.51
CA VAL A 69 15.96 -2.24 -5.10
C VAL A 69 15.80 -1.14 -6.15
N GLU A 70 14.95 -1.35 -7.15
CA GLU A 70 14.73 -0.40 -8.24
C GLU A 70 14.23 0.96 -7.73
N ALA A 71 13.30 0.98 -6.79
CA ALA A 71 12.79 2.22 -6.23
C ALA A 71 13.84 2.96 -5.38
N ASN A 72 14.74 2.25 -4.67
CA ASN A 72 15.88 2.88 -3.99
C ASN A 72 16.92 3.42 -4.97
N GLU A 73 17.17 2.75 -6.09
CA GLU A 73 18.04 3.26 -7.16
C GLU A 73 17.48 4.55 -7.77
N LEU A 74 16.17 4.58 -8.04
CA LEU A 74 15.48 5.78 -8.50
C LEU A 74 15.54 6.93 -7.48
N LEU A 75 15.43 6.64 -6.20
CA LEU A 75 15.57 7.64 -5.14
C LEU A 75 17.01 8.14 -4.99
N GLY A 76 17.99 7.24 -5.10
CA GLY A 76 19.39 7.56 -4.76
C GLY A 76 19.48 8.12 -3.33
N ASP A 77 20.15 9.26 -3.17
CA ASP A 77 20.27 9.95 -1.88
C ASP A 77 19.08 10.88 -1.55
N ARG A 78 18.10 10.97 -2.43
CA ARG A 78 16.92 11.82 -2.21
C ARG A 78 16.07 11.35 -1.03
N PRO A 79 15.45 12.26 -0.28
CA PRO A 79 14.58 11.93 0.82
C PRO A 79 13.25 11.35 0.34
N LEU A 80 12.70 10.37 1.08
CA LEU A 80 11.33 9.92 0.94
C LEU A 80 10.46 10.55 2.03
N HIS A 81 9.45 11.32 1.64
CA HIS A 81 8.61 12.06 2.59
C HIS A 81 7.34 11.30 2.98
N ALA A 82 6.89 10.38 2.12
CA ALA A 82 5.77 9.51 2.43
C ALA A 82 5.92 8.12 1.79
N LEU A 83 5.65 7.07 2.57
CA LEU A 83 5.40 5.71 2.11
C LEU A 83 3.92 5.39 2.37
N VAL A 84 3.14 5.15 1.31
CA VAL A 84 1.72 4.80 1.42
C VAL A 84 1.53 3.34 1.03
N ASN A 85 1.34 2.48 2.02
CA ASN A 85 1.02 1.07 1.86
C ASN A 85 -0.49 0.95 1.60
N ASN A 86 -0.91 1.15 0.34
CA ASN A 86 -2.31 1.12 -0.07
C ASN A 86 -2.70 -0.17 -0.77
N ALA A 87 -1.76 -0.89 -1.39
CA ALA A 87 -2.07 -2.18 -1.99
C ALA A 87 -2.79 -3.09 -0.99
N GLY A 88 -3.81 -3.77 -1.47
CA GLY A 88 -4.57 -4.69 -0.67
C GLY A 88 -5.29 -5.72 -1.54
N TRP A 89 -5.44 -6.91 -1.01
CA TRP A 89 -6.07 -8.01 -1.70
C TRP A 89 -7.15 -8.66 -0.83
N SER A 90 -8.34 -8.82 -1.41
CA SER A 90 -9.50 -9.48 -0.82
C SER A 90 -10.11 -10.41 -1.86
N PRO A 91 -9.57 -11.65 -2.01
CA PRO A 91 -10.02 -12.57 -3.03
C PRO A 91 -11.42 -13.11 -2.75
N LYS A 92 -12.06 -13.60 -3.81
CA LYS A 92 -13.26 -14.43 -3.74
C LYS A 92 -12.90 -15.85 -4.16
N THR A 93 -13.57 -16.83 -3.55
CA THR A 93 -13.51 -18.22 -3.99
C THR A 93 -14.05 -18.36 -5.43
N PRO A 94 -13.81 -19.49 -6.12
CA PRO A 94 -14.43 -19.78 -7.41
C PRO A 94 -15.96 -19.66 -7.42
N PHE A 95 -16.61 -19.82 -6.28
CA PHE A 95 -18.04 -19.65 -6.12
C PHE A 95 -18.48 -18.20 -5.82
N LYS A 96 -17.57 -17.23 -5.98
CA LYS A 96 -17.77 -15.80 -5.70
C LYS A 96 -18.01 -15.44 -4.23
N GLU A 97 -17.76 -16.36 -3.32
CA GLU A 97 -17.79 -16.10 -1.88
C GLU A 97 -16.51 -15.44 -1.40
N ARG A 98 -16.58 -14.70 -0.33
CA ARG A 98 -15.38 -14.16 0.33
C ARG A 98 -14.59 -15.28 1.02
N LEU A 99 -13.26 -15.18 0.99
CA LEU A 99 -12.36 -16.14 1.63
C LEU A 99 -12.54 -16.09 3.14
N GLY A 100 -13.19 -17.12 3.68
CA GLY A 100 -13.60 -17.25 5.09
C GLY A 100 -12.89 -18.39 5.81
N CYS A 101 -13.29 -18.62 7.09
CA CYS A 101 -12.72 -19.67 7.91
C CYS A 101 -13.16 -21.09 7.49
N LEU A 102 -14.28 -21.21 6.78
CA LEU A 102 -14.89 -22.50 6.41
C LEU A 102 -14.73 -22.83 4.92
N ASN A 103 -14.12 -21.96 4.15
CA ASN A 103 -13.95 -22.13 2.71
C ASN A 103 -12.59 -21.61 2.23
N GLY A 104 -12.26 -21.93 0.98
CA GLY A 104 -11.02 -21.49 0.34
C GLY A 104 -9.79 -22.28 0.76
N ASP A 105 -8.66 -21.95 0.16
CA ASP A 105 -7.38 -22.58 0.39
C ASP A 105 -6.55 -21.77 1.40
N LEU A 106 -5.77 -22.49 2.23
CA LEU A 106 -4.81 -21.84 3.13
C LEU A 106 -3.68 -21.12 2.39
N ASP A 107 -3.35 -21.52 1.18
CA ASP A 107 -2.36 -20.80 0.38
C ASP A 107 -2.89 -19.44 -0.10
N GLU A 108 -4.20 -19.34 -0.40
CA GLU A 108 -4.83 -18.03 -0.64
C GLU A 108 -4.80 -17.14 0.61
N TRP A 109 -5.00 -17.72 1.81
CA TRP A 109 -4.85 -17.00 3.06
C TRP A 109 -3.42 -16.46 3.25
N ARG A 110 -2.40 -17.28 2.96
CA ARG A 110 -0.99 -16.84 3.02
C ARG A 110 -0.75 -15.68 2.08
N GLN A 111 -1.21 -15.77 0.84
CA GLN A 111 -1.07 -14.70 -0.15
C GLN A 111 -1.79 -13.40 0.28
N VAL A 112 -2.97 -13.49 0.93
CA VAL A 112 -3.64 -12.31 1.50
C VAL A 112 -2.74 -11.64 2.55
N PHE A 113 -2.09 -12.44 3.43
CA PHE A 113 -1.17 -11.90 4.42
C PHE A 113 0.12 -11.36 3.80
N GLU A 114 0.65 -11.98 2.73
CA GLU A 114 1.81 -11.43 2.00
C GLU A 114 1.54 -10.00 1.53
N VAL A 115 0.43 -9.77 0.83
CA VAL A 115 0.09 -8.44 0.32
C VAL A 115 -0.30 -7.47 1.44
N ASN A 116 -1.18 -7.89 2.36
CA ASN A 116 -1.83 -6.97 3.28
C ASN A 116 -1.03 -6.71 4.56
N PHE A 117 -0.03 -7.54 4.89
CA PHE A 117 0.72 -7.49 6.14
C PHE A 117 2.24 -7.51 5.93
N PHE A 118 2.79 -8.53 5.25
CA PHE A 118 4.23 -8.67 5.10
C PHE A 118 4.83 -7.66 4.13
N ALA A 119 4.17 -7.36 3.01
CA ALA A 119 4.65 -6.35 2.07
C ALA A 119 4.79 -4.97 2.74
N PRO A 120 3.80 -4.42 3.48
CA PRO A 120 3.97 -3.20 4.26
C PRO A 120 5.18 -3.21 5.21
N LEU A 121 5.44 -4.32 5.90
CA LEU A 121 6.60 -4.45 6.78
C LEU A 121 7.91 -4.42 6.01
N ARG A 122 8.00 -5.18 4.90
CA ARG A 122 9.21 -5.23 4.07
C ARG A 122 9.50 -3.89 3.40
N LEU A 123 8.47 -3.20 2.90
CA LEU A 123 8.59 -1.86 2.33
C LEU A 123 9.08 -0.84 3.36
N ALA A 124 8.51 -0.85 4.56
CA ALA A 124 8.96 0.03 5.62
C ALA A 124 10.45 -0.17 5.95
N ARG A 125 10.90 -1.42 6.04
CA ARG A 125 12.33 -1.76 6.25
C ARG A 125 13.20 -1.33 5.07
N GLY A 126 12.76 -1.60 3.85
CA GLY A 126 13.50 -1.29 2.63
C GLY A 126 13.69 0.20 2.39
N PHE A 127 12.75 1.03 2.85
CA PHE A 127 12.81 2.50 2.69
C PHE A 127 13.13 3.26 3.99
N ALA A 128 13.50 2.57 5.08
CA ALA A 128 13.75 3.21 6.39
C ALA A 128 14.79 4.34 6.30
N ALA A 129 15.90 4.14 5.60
CA ALA A 129 16.95 5.15 5.44
C ALA A 129 16.46 6.38 4.63
N ALA A 130 15.70 6.17 3.56
CA ALA A 130 15.15 7.27 2.75
C ALA A 130 14.08 8.06 3.52
N LEU A 131 13.24 7.37 4.30
CA LEU A 131 12.25 7.98 5.19
C LEU A 131 12.93 8.79 6.31
N HIS A 132 14.00 8.27 6.91
CA HIS A 132 14.79 9.01 7.91
C HIS A 132 15.33 10.32 7.31
N ARG A 133 15.94 10.28 6.12
CA ARG A 133 16.44 11.49 5.44
C ARG A 133 15.32 12.53 5.20
N GLY A 134 14.08 12.06 5.00
CA GLY A 134 12.93 12.92 4.71
C GLY A 134 12.15 13.41 5.93
N ASN A 135 12.50 13.01 7.16
CA ASN A 135 11.61 13.11 8.32
C ASN A 135 10.20 12.63 7.94
N GLY A 136 10.14 11.51 7.26
CA GLY A 136 8.99 11.04 6.51
C GLY A 136 7.86 10.48 7.35
N ALA A 137 6.85 9.99 6.65
CA ALA A 137 5.74 9.29 7.29
C ALA A 137 5.38 8.02 6.52
N ILE A 138 5.01 6.97 7.25
CA ILE A 138 4.39 5.76 6.72
C ILE A 138 2.89 5.85 6.98
N VAL A 139 2.08 5.56 5.95
CA VAL A 139 0.63 5.48 6.05
C VAL A 139 0.18 4.10 5.58
N ASN A 140 -0.35 3.30 6.49
CA ASN A 140 -0.90 1.99 6.18
C ASN A 140 -2.41 2.09 5.94
N ILE A 141 -2.88 1.66 4.77
CA ILE A 141 -4.32 1.59 4.49
C ILE A 141 -4.85 0.26 5.04
N THR A 142 -5.48 0.36 6.21
CA THR A 142 -6.14 -0.74 6.90
C THR A 142 -7.58 -0.91 6.42
N SER A 143 -8.53 -1.19 7.29
CA SER A 143 -9.96 -1.25 6.98
C SER A 143 -10.77 -1.24 8.27
N ILE A 144 -12.00 -0.72 8.23
CA ILE A 144 -12.98 -0.91 9.30
C ILE A 144 -13.23 -2.40 9.57
N ALA A 145 -13.15 -3.25 8.53
CA ALA A 145 -13.28 -4.70 8.66
C ALA A 145 -12.18 -5.35 9.53
N GLY A 146 -11.06 -4.67 9.77
CA GLY A 146 -10.05 -5.11 10.74
C GLY A 146 -10.43 -4.86 12.20
N HIS A 147 -11.48 -4.10 12.47
CA HIS A 147 -11.94 -3.74 13.81
C HIS A 147 -13.33 -4.30 14.13
N PHE A 148 -14.16 -4.47 13.11
CA PHE A 148 -15.54 -4.93 13.25
C PHE A 148 -15.81 -6.05 12.25
N ILE A 149 -16.77 -6.95 12.58
CA ILE A 149 -17.27 -7.93 11.62
C ILE A 149 -17.99 -7.16 10.51
N HIS A 150 -17.55 -7.40 9.27
CA HIS A 150 -18.12 -6.75 8.10
C HIS A 150 -18.66 -7.82 7.13
N PRO A 151 -19.94 -7.76 6.73
CA PRO A 151 -20.59 -8.84 5.97
C PRO A 151 -19.96 -9.12 4.60
N PHE A 152 -19.27 -8.12 4.04
CA PHE A 152 -18.66 -8.20 2.70
C PHE A 152 -17.15 -8.40 2.70
N ALA A 153 -16.53 -8.44 3.88
CA ALA A 153 -15.12 -8.76 4.04
C ALA A 153 -14.95 -10.23 4.42
N GLY A 154 -14.08 -10.93 3.74
CA GLY A 154 -13.71 -12.29 4.12
C GLY A 154 -12.83 -12.31 5.38
N SER A 155 -12.82 -13.42 6.13
CA SER A 155 -12.05 -13.55 7.36
C SER A 155 -10.55 -13.37 7.12
N ALA A 156 -10.00 -13.86 6.01
CA ALA A 156 -8.59 -13.69 5.66
C ALA A 156 -8.23 -12.19 5.51
N TYR A 157 -9.07 -11.43 4.80
CA TYR A 157 -8.88 -10.00 4.64
C TYR A 157 -9.00 -9.26 5.98
N SER A 158 -10.08 -9.50 6.72
CA SER A 158 -10.34 -8.81 7.99
C SER A 158 -9.22 -9.04 9.00
N THR A 159 -8.76 -10.28 9.15
CA THR A 159 -7.67 -10.61 10.08
C THR A 159 -6.34 -10.01 9.63
N SER A 160 -6.03 -10.00 8.33
CA SER A 160 -4.82 -9.34 7.82
C SER A 160 -4.82 -7.82 8.06
N LYS A 161 -5.97 -7.15 7.92
CA LYS A 161 -6.11 -5.71 8.20
C LYS A 161 -6.09 -5.39 9.70
N ALA A 162 -6.60 -6.29 10.54
CA ALA A 162 -6.44 -6.21 12.00
C ALA A 162 -4.96 -6.34 12.41
N ALA A 163 -4.27 -7.32 11.83
CA ALA A 163 -2.83 -7.51 12.03
C ALA A 163 -2.03 -6.27 11.60
N LEU A 164 -2.32 -5.69 10.42
CA LEU A 164 -1.68 -4.46 9.94
C LEU A 164 -1.95 -3.27 10.88
N SER A 165 -3.15 -3.17 11.46
CA SER A 165 -3.48 -2.13 12.44
C SER A 165 -2.63 -2.27 13.71
N SER A 166 -2.38 -3.49 14.18
CA SER A 166 -1.47 -3.76 15.30
C SER A 166 -0.03 -3.45 14.93
N LEU A 167 0.44 -3.96 13.78
CA LEU A 167 1.78 -3.70 13.28
C LEU A 167 2.06 -2.21 13.12
N THR A 168 1.06 -1.41 12.73
CA THR A 168 1.22 0.05 12.59
C THR A 168 1.62 0.71 13.91
N ARG A 169 1.09 0.23 15.05
CA ARG A 169 1.47 0.75 16.38
C ARG A 169 2.89 0.37 16.77
N GLU A 170 3.29 -0.89 16.52
CA GLU A 170 4.66 -1.34 16.76
C GLU A 170 5.65 -0.57 15.88
N MET A 171 5.33 -0.43 14.58
CA MET A 171 6.14 0.37 13.68
C MET A 171 6.23 1.84 14.14
N ALA A 172 5.15 2.44 14.65
CA ALA A 172 5.18 3.81 15.14
C ALA A 172 6.15 3.96 16.33
N ASN A 173 6.22 2.96 17.21
CA ASN A 173 7.16 2.93 18.31
C ASN A 173 8.61 2.78 17.84
N GLU A 174 8.88 1.78 16.97
CA GLU A 174 10.24 1.49 16.52
C GLU A 174 10.80 2.58 15.58
N PHE A 175 9.99 3.08 14.65
CA PHE A 175 10.41 4.09 13.67
C PHE A 175 10.51 5.51 14.26
N ALA A 176 9.99 5.74 15.47
CA ALA A 176 10.15 7.01 16.18
C ALA A 176 11.63 7.37 16.42
N GLU A 177 12.49 6.38 16.67
CA GLU A 177 13.94 6.58 16.82
C GLU A 177 14.61 7.11 15.54
N LEU A 178 13.98 6.84 14.38
CA LEU A 178 14.41 7.36 13.08
C LEU A 178 13.77 8.72 12.74
N GLY A 179 12.94 9.29 13.61
CA GLY A 179 12.16 10.49 13.32
C GLY A 179 11.04 10.26 12.30
N VAL A 180 10.66 9.01 12.03
CA VAL A 180 9.63 8.63 11.06
C VAL A 180 8.32 8.39 11.80
N ARG A 181 7.26 9.05 11.34
CA ARG A 181 5.90 8.87 11.87
C ARG A 181 5.19 7.72 11.14
N VAL A 182 4.45 6.89 11.87
CA VAL A 182 3.67 5.81 11.26
C VAL A 182 2.23 5.90 11.73
N ASN A 183 1.29 5.90 10.76
CA ASN A 183 -0.14 6.00 11.01
C ASN A 183 -0.92 5.02 10.11
N ALA A 184 -2.17 4.78 10.48
CA ALA A 184 -3.11 4.03 9.66
C ALA A 184 -4.33 4.89 9.29
N VAL A 185 -4.88 4.61 8.11
CA VAL A 185 -6.22 5.04 7.71
C VAL A 185 -7.05 3.77 7.55
N ALA A 186 -8.21 3.72 8.17
CA ALA A 186 -9.16 2.61 8.09
C ALA A 186 -10.39 3.01 7.26
N PRO A 187 -10.37 2.87 5.93
CA PRO A 187 -11.52 3.18 5.10
C PRO A 187 -12.73 2.30 5.45
N GLY A 188 -13.91 2.89 5.33
CA GLY A 188 -15.17 2.18 5.30
C GLY A 188 -15.49 1.65 3.91
N GLU A 189 -16.76 1.70 3.54
CA GLU A 189 -17.24 1.33 2.20
C GLU A 189 -16.95 2.46 1.23
N ILE A 190 -15.88 2.31 0.45
CA ILE A 190 -15.51 3.24 -0.61
C ILE A 190 -15.85 2.59 -1.94
N GLU A 191 -16.62 3.27 -2.77
CA GLU A 191 -16.99 2.78 -4.10
C GLU A 191 -15.74 2.63 -4.98
N THR A 192 -15.30 1.39 -5.13
CA THR A 192 -14.14 0.99 -5.91
C THR A 192 -14.38 -0.40 -6.51
N ALA A 193 -13.53 -0.82 -7.45
CA ALA A 193 -13.57 -2.18 -8.01
C ALA A 193 -13.34 -3.31 -6.99
N MET A 194 -12.97 -3.00 -5.75
CA MET A 194 -12.84 -3.98 -4.68
C MET A 194 -14.19 -4.29 -4.01
N LEU A 195 -15.14 -3.36 -4.06
CA LEU A 195 -16.51 -3.63 -3.63
C LEU A 195 -17.19 -4.58 -4.59
N SER A 196 -18.06 -5.42 -4.05
CA SER A 196 -18.86 -6.31 -4.86
C SER A 196 -19.86 -5.51 -5.71
N PRO A 197 -20.13 -5.91 -6.98
CA PRO A 197 -21.18 -5.28 -7.77
C PRO A 197 -22.60 -5.47 -7.21
N GLU A 198 -22.73 -6.12 -6.06
CA GLU A 198 -24.00 -6.41 -5.38
C GLU A 198 -24.38 -5.31 -4.34
N TYR A 199 -23.62 -4.21 -4.36
CA TYR A 199 -23.93 -2.99 -3.62
C TYR A 199 -24.64 -2.00 -4.50
#